data_96a355d2b97a4e09d2ae6ca527a6d64c
#
_entry.id   96a355d2b97a4e09d2ae6ca527a6d64c
#
_cell.length_a   1.000
_cell.length_b   1.000
_cell.length_c   1.000
_cell.angle_alpha   90.00
_cell.angle_beta   90.00
_cell.angle_gamma   90.00
#
_symmetry.space_group_name_H-M   'P 1'
#
loop_
_entity.id
_entity.type
_entity.pdbx_description
1 polymer ?
#
loop_
_entity_poly.entity_id
_entity_poly.type
_entity_poly.pdbx_seq_one_letter_code
_entity_poly.pdbx_strand_id
1 'polypeptide(L)'
;MKETYSINDVAMMTGLTTRTLRTYITMGFLSGDKTDGAWSFTPEQIETFIQHPAVKPSIHAKKNALVFDFLGSKPKDHDKMCTVIDLAYGEAIKASVFFCEKISSMKPETELHFASEPMGTGVRIILSGSPSDVMDLLNRYYAGNK
;
A
#
# COMPACT_ATOMS: atom_id res chain seq x y z
N MET A 1 -11.91 3.11 -11.38
CA MET A 1 -11.05 2.08 -10.76
C MET A 1 -10.72 1.04 -11.81
N LYS A 2 -9.48 0.57 -11.84
CA LYS A 2 -9.06 -0.45 -12.80
C LYS A 2 -9.74 -1.78 -12.51
N GLU A 3 -9.96 -2.57 -13.55
CA GLU A 3 -10.51 -3.93 -13.39
C GLU A 3 -9.45 -4.92 -12.90
N THR A 4 -8.19 -4.69 -13.28
CA THR A 4 -7.07 -5.55 -12.88
C THR A 4 -5.85 -4.71 -12.54
N TYR A 5 -4.95 -5.32 -11.76
CA TYR A 5 -3.73 -4.69 -11.29
C TYR A 5 -2.52 -5.60 -11.58
N SER A 6 -1.38 -4.97 -11.84
CA SER A 6 -0.13 -5.69 -12.10
C SER A 6 0.48 -6.20 -10.79
N ILE A 7 1.50 -7.07 -10.91
CA ILE A 7 2.25 -7.53 -9.73
C ILE A 7 2.98 -6.35 -9.05
N ASN A 8 3.44 -5.37 -9.82
CA ASN A 8 4.06 -4.17 -9.25
C ASN A 8 3.06 -3.34 -8.45
N ASP A 9 1.81 -3.25 -8.93
CA ASP A 9 0.74 -2.58 -8.18
C ASP A 9 0.49 -3.28 -6.85
N VAL A 10 0.42 -4.61 -6.85
CA VAL A 10 0.21 -5.39 -5.61
C VAL A 10 1.39 -5.22 -4.66
N ALA A 11 2.61 -5.18 -5.19
CA ALA A 11 3.79 -4.93 -4.37
C ALA A 11 3.70 -3.57 -3.67
N MET A 12 3.27 -2.54 -4.39
CA MET A 12 3.08 -1.20 -3.80
C MET A 12 1.99 -1.20 -2.73
N MET A 13 0.86 -1.88 -3.00
CA MET A 13 -0.27 -1.95 -2.06
C MET A 13 0.08 -2.65 -0.75
N THR A 14 0.95 -3.66 -0.81
CA THR A 14 1.23 -4.52 0.36
C THR A 14 2.56 -4.20 1.03
N GLY A 15 3.46 -3.52 0.35
CA GLY A 15 4.83 -3.32 0.83
C GLY A 15 5.73 -4.52 0.61
N LEU A 16 5.21 -5.61 0.05
CA LEU A 16 5.98 -6.82 -0.24
C LEU A 16 6.71 -6.67 -1.58
N THR A 17 7.82 -7.38 -1.72
CA THR A 17 8.57 -7.38 -2.99
C THR A 17 7.88 -8.26 -4.02
N THR A 18 8.13 -8.00 -5.30
CA THR A 18 7.58 -8.85 -6.37
C THR A 18 8.09 -10.29 -6.24
N ARG A 19 9.31 -10.47 -5.75
CA ARG A 19 9.86 -11.81 -5.50
C ARG A 19 9.02 -12.56 -4.45
N THR A 20 8.70 -11.90 -3.34
CA THR A 20 7.84 -12.48 -2.29
C THR A 20 6.46 -12.79 -2.83
N LEU A 21 5.88 -11.90 -3.65
CA LEU A 21 4.58 -12.12 -4.26
C LEU A 21 4.60 -13.34 -5.17
N ARG A 22 5.66 -13.54 -5.97
CA ARG A 22 5.78 -14.73 -6.81
C ARG A 22 5.86 -16.00 -5.99
N THR A 23 6.53 -15.95 -4.84
CA THR A 23 6.55 -17.09 -3.91
C THR A 23 5.13 -17.40 -3.43
N TYR A 24 4.36 -16.38 -3.05
CA TYR A 24 2.97 -16.59 -2.61
C TYR A 24 2.07 -17.09 -3.74
N ILE A 25 2.31 -16.69 -4.98
CA ILE A 25 1.60 -17.26 -6.14
C ILE A 25 1.89 -18.75 -6.24
N THR A 26 3.16 -19.14 -6.14
CA THR A 26 3.57 -20.56 -6.20
C THR A 26 2.94 -21.36 -5.06
N MET A 27 2.82 -20.77 -3.87
CA MET A 27 2.22 -21.42 -2.70
C MET A 27 0.68 -21.47 -2.76
N GLY A 28 0.07 -20.79 -3.71
CA GLY A 28 -1.38 -20.73 -3.84
C GLY A 28 -2.08 -19.69 -2.99
N PHE A 29 -1.35 -18.83 -2.31
CA PHE A 29 -1.95 -17.78 -1.45
C PHE A 29 -2.39 -16.55 -2.25
N LEU A 30 -1.78 -16.30 -3.40
CA LEU A 30 -2.16 -15.22 -4.30
C LEU A 30 -2.54 -15.82 -5.64
N SER A 31 -3.80 -15.65 -6.03
CA SER A 31 -4.32 -16.12 -7.32
C SER A 31 -4.42 -14.96 -8.29
N GLY A 32 -4.10 -15.21 -9.55
CA GLY A 32 -4.20 -14.22 -10.60
C GLY A 32 -4.19 -14.91 -11.96
N ASP A 33 -4.34 -14.12 -13.01
CA ASP A 33 -4.28 -14.60 -14.38
C ASP A 33 -2.96 -14.15 -15.00
N LYS A 34 -2.36 -15.03 -15.79
CA LYS A 34 -1.12 -14.73 -16.52
C LYS A 34 -1.42 -14.64 -18.00
N THR A 35 -1.26 -13.43 -18.55
CA THR A 35 -1.52 -13.16 -19.97
C THR A 35 -0.27 -12.53 -20.57
N ASP A 36 0.21 -13.10 -21.68
CA ASP A 36 1.40 -12.62 -22.38
C ASP A 36 2.63 -12.48 -21.47
N GLY A 37 2.76 -13.43 -20.51
CA GLY A 37 3.88 -13.45 -19.57
C GLY A 37 3.74 -12.51 -18.38
N ALA A 38 2.66 -11.75 -18.30
CA ALA A 38 2.43 -10.79 -17.21
C ALA A 38 1.27 -11.21 -16.33
N TRP A 39 1.44 -11.09 -15.01
CA TRP A 39 0.38 -11.36 -14.04
C TRP A 39 -0.60 -10.20 -13.97
N SER A 40 -1.88 -10.53 -13.80
CA SER A 40 -2.93 -9.55 -13.50
C SER A 40 -3.82 -10.08 -12.39
N PHE A 41 -4.29 -9.18 -11.53
CA PHE A 41 -5.06 -9.52 -10.33
C PHE A 41 -6.29 -8.64 -10.24
N THR A 42 -7.45 -9.25 -9.95
CA THR A 42 -8.68 -8.49 -9.70
C THR A 42 -8.68 -7.96 -8.28
N PRO A 43 -9.50 -6.91 -7.98
CA PRO A 43 -9.63 -6.43 -6.60
C PRO A 43 -10.02 -7.53 -5.61
N GLU A 44 -10.89 -8.47 -6.03
CA GLU A 44 -11.34 -9.57 -5.18
C GLU A 44 -10.19 -10.52 -4.86
N GLN A 45 -9.33 -10.80 -5.84
CA GLN A 45 -8.15 -11.65 -5.64
C GLN A 45 -7.15 -10.99 -4.69
N ILE A 46 -6.96 -9.68 -4.82
CA ILE A 46 -6.06 -8.93 -3.93
C ILE A 46 -6.64 -8.90 -2.51
N GLU A 47 -7.94 -8.67 -2.36
CA GLU A 47 -8.61 -8.66 -1.06
C GLU A 47 -8.46 -10.00 -0.35
N THR A 48 -8.71 -11.10 -1.06
CA THR A 48 -8.54 -12.44 -0.51
C THR A 48 -7.09 -12.67 -0.04
N PHE A 49 -6.13 -12.22 -0.84
CA PHE A 49 -4.72 -12.35 -0.53
C PHE A 49 -4.33 -11.60 0.75
N ILE A 50 -4.70 -10.32 0.85
CA ILE A 50 -4.29 -9.49 2.00
C ILE A 50 -4.97 -9.92 3.30
N GLN A 51 -6.10 -10.62 3.21
CA GLN A 51 -6.81 -11.16 4.38
C GLN A 51 -6.34 -12.55 4.77
N HIS A 52 -5.50 -13.18 3.97
CA HIS A 52 -5.05 -14.55 4.23
C HIS A 52 -4.23 -14.62 5.52
N PRO A 53 -4.53 -15.57 6.43
CA PRO A 53 -3.84 -15.65 7.73
C PRO A 53 -2.33 -15.85 7.63
N ALA A 54 -1.85 -16.49 6.58
CA ALA A 54 -0.41 -16.69 6.36
C ALA A 54 0.28 -15.45 5.81
N VAL A 55 -0.47 -14.50 5.23
CA VAL A 55 0.07 -13.31 4.58
C VAL A 55 0.01 -12.08 5.49
N LYS A 56 -1.04 -11.95 6.29
CA LYS A 56 -1.24 -10.79 7.18
C LYS A 56 -0.02 -10.44 8.04
N PRO A 57 0.66 -11.40 8.69
CA PRO A 57 1.84 -11.06 9.49
C PRO A 57 2.96 -10.41 8.69
N SER A 58 3.17 -10.82 7.45
CA SER A 58 4.20 -10.25 6.58
C SER A 58 3.89 -8.80 6.22
N ILE A 59 2.63 -8.51 5.89
CA ILE A 59 2.17 -7.15 5.58
C ILE A 59 2.29 -6.27 6.84
N HIS A 60 1.87 -6.80 7.98
CA HIS A 60 1.96 -6.09 9.26
C HIS A 60 3.41 -5.74 9.62
N ALA A 61 4.34 -6.67 9.41
CA ALA A 61 5.76 -6.44 9.66
C ALA A 61 6.33 -5.34 8.76
N LYS A 62 5.95 -5.32 7.48
CA LYS A 62 6.39 -4.27 6.56
C LYS A 62 5.84 -2.90 6.94
N LYS A 63 4.59 -2.84 7.38
CA LYS A 63 3.96 -1.62 7.86
C LYS A 63 4.68 -1.08 9.10
N ASN A 64 4.96 -1.96 10.07
CA ASN A 64 5.67 -1.56 11.28
C ASN A 64 7.09 -1.10 10.98
N ALA A 65 7.76 -1.73 10.02
CA ALA A 65 9.11 -1.33 9.61
C ALA A 65 9.13 0.12 9.11
N LEU A 66 8.11 0.56 8.39
CA LEU A 66 8.04 1.94 7.90
C LEU A 66 8.04 2.95 9.06
N VAL A 67 7.27 2.68 10.11
CA VAL A 67 7.23 3.54 11.30
C VAL A 67 8.57 3.50 12.06
N PHE A 68 9.11 2.31 12.30
CA PHE A 68 10.37 2.16 13.02
C PHE A 68 11.54 2.80 12.27
N ASP A 69 11.58 2.65 10.95
CA ASP A 69 12.61 3.30 10.14
C ASP A 69 12.55 4.81 10.24
N PHE A 70 11.33 5.37 10.24
CA PHE A 70 11.14 6.80 10.43
C PHE A 70 11.66 7.28 11.79
N LEU A 71 11.29 6.56 12.85
CA LEU A 71 11.67 6.92 14.23
C LEU A 71 13.17 6.72 14.48
N GLY A 72 13.77 5.71 13.86
CA GLY A 72 15.17 5.36 14.06
C GLY A 72 16.14 6.11 13.16
N SER A 73 15.66 6.90 12.20
CA SER A 73 16.54 7.60 11.29
C SER A 73 17.23 8.80 11.99
N LYS A 74 18.40 9.16 11.47
CA LYS A 74 19.16 10.30 11.98
C LYS A 74 18.38 11.61 11.81
N PRO A 75 18.76 12.66 12.55
CA PRO A 75 18.15 13.98 12.32
C PRO A 75 18.18 14.35 10.84
N LYS A 76 17.07 14.85 10.36
CA LYS A 76 16.85 15.10 8.95
C LYS A 76 17.27 16.51 8.61
N ASP A 77 17.74 16.70 7.37
CA ASP A 77 18.17 18.01 6.87
C ASP A 77 16.98 18.87 6.40
N HIS A 78 15.79 18.28 6.32
CA HIS A 78 14.55 18.97 5.97
C HIS A 78 13.39 18.32 6.71
N ASP A 79 12.25 19.00 6.76
CA ASP A 79 11.08 18.49 7.46
C ASP A 79 10.59 17.19 6.84
N LYS A 80 10.31 16.21 7.68
CA LYS A 80 9.70 14.94 7.27
C LYS A 80 8.54 14.61 8.21
N MET A 81 7.58 13.89 7.67
CA MET A 81 6.36 13.55 8.37
C MET A 81 6.05 12.07 8.19
N CYS A 82 5.64 11.42 9.26
CA CYS A 82 5.07 10.09 9.20
C CYS A 82 3.71 10.15 9.89
N THR A 83 2.67 9.75 9.20
CA THR A 83 1.31 9.78 9.74
C THR A 83 0.66 8.41 9.65
N VAL A 84 -0.13 8.08 10.67
CA VAL A 84 -0.91 6.85 10.76
C VAL A 84 -2.38 7.26 10.84
N ILE A 85 -3.19 6.71 9.94
CA ILE A 85 -4.63 7.02 9.90
C ILE A 85 -5.41 5.71 9.90
N ASP A 86 -6.37 5.60 10.81
CA ASP A 86 -7.32 4.51 10.82
C ASP A 86 -8.62 4.99 10.18
N LEU A 87 -8.92 4.46 9.00
CA LEU A 87 -10.16 4.77 8.28
C LEU A 87 -11.24 3.80 8.77
N ALA A 88 -12.21 4.32 9.52
CA ALA A 88 -13.17 3.50 10.27
C ALA A 88 -14.05 2.63 9.37
N TYR A 89 -14.43 3.14 8.21
CA TYR A 89 -15.33 2.44 7.28
C TYR A 89 -14.73 2.36 5.88
N GLY A 90 -13.42 2.41 5.79
CA GLY A 90 -12.71 2.36 4.52
C GLY A 90 -12.62 0.93 3.99
N GLU A 91 -12.73 0.78 2.68
CA GLU A 91 -12.40 -0.47 2.02
C GLU A 91 -10.89 -0.46 1.74
N ALA A 92 -10.17 -1.50 2.21
CA ALA A 92 -8.72 -1.56 2.10
C ALA A 92 -8.25 -1.41 0.64
N ILE A 93 -8.93 -2.08 -0.30
CA ILE A 93 -8.54 -2.03 -1.72
C ILE A 93 -8.75 -0.63 -2.29
N LYS A 94 -9.89 0.01 -2.01
CA LYS A 94 -10.16 1.36 -2.54
C LYS A 94 -9.15 2.38 -2.03
N ALA A 95 -8.82 2.33 -0.74
CA ALA A 95 -7.84 3.22 -0.16
C ALA A 95 -6.45 2.98 -0.76
N SER A 96 -6.04 1.71 -0.84
CA SER A 96 -4.74 1.35 -1.43
C SER A 96 -4.64 1.79 -2.89
N VAL A 97 -5.69 1.60 -3.67
CA VAL A 97 -5.72 2.03 -5.07
C VAL A 97 -5.55 3.53 -5.18
N PHE A 98 -6.29 4.29 -4.38
CA PHE A 98 -6.18 5.75 -4.41
C PHE A 98 -4.75 6.22 -4.16
N PHE A 99 -4.14 5.76 -3.06
CA PHE A 99 -2.80 6.19 -2.70
C PHE A 99 -1.75 5.70 -3.69
N CYS A 100 -1.85 4.45 -4.14
CA CYS A 100 -0.91 3.91 -5.12
C CYS A 100 -0.96 4.66 -6.45
N GLU A 101 -2.16 4.98 -6.95
CA GLU A 101 -2.29 5.71 -8.21
C GLU A 101 -1.73 7.13 -8.10
N LYS A 102 -1.99 7.81 -6.99
CA LYS A 102 -1.46 9.16 -6.79
C LYS A 102 0.05 9.17 -6.63
N ILE A 103 0.59 8.24 -5.84
CA ILE A 103 2.04 8.14 -5.62
C ILE A 103 2.75 7.78 -6.94
N SER A 104 2.20 6.85 -7.72
CA SER A 104 2.77 6.45 -9.00
C SER A 104 2.80 7.57 -10.02
N SER A 105 1.91 8.56 -9.89
CA SER A 105 1.86 9.71 -10.81
C SER A 105 2.81 10.84 -10.39
N MET A 106 3.45 10.73 -9.23
CA MET A 106 4.38 11.75 -8.74
C MET A 106 5.73 11.63 -9.43
N LYS A 107 6.54 12.69 -9.33
CA LYS A 107 7.89 12.71 -9.88
C LYS A 107 8.76 11.65 -9.22
N PRO A 108 9.68 11.00 -9.96
CA PRO A 108 10.53 9.96 -9.39
C PRO A 108 11.35 10.38 -8.18
N GLU A 109 11.73 11.66 -8.07
CA GLU A 109 12.50 12.18 -6.95
C GLU A 109 11.67 12.43 -5.69
N THR A 110 10.35 12.25 -5.76
CA THR A 110 9.48 12.44 -4.61
C THR A 110 9.69 11.31 -3.60
N GLU A 111 10.07 11.67 -2.37
CA GLU A 111 10.23 10.72 -1.28
C GLU A 111 8.88 10.57 -0.56
N LEU A 112 8.12 9.59 -0.99
CA LEU A 112 6.83 9.30 -0.36
C LEU A 112 6.67 7.80 -0.24
N HIS A 113 6.53 7.33 0.99
CA HIS A 113 6.34 5.92 1.30
C HIS A 113 4.93 5.69 1.82
N PHE A 114 4.38 4.53 1.49
CA PHE A 114 3.00 4.20 1.79
C PHE A 114 2.90 2.74 2.21
N ALA A 115 2.05 2.49 3.21
CA ALA A 115 1.67 1.14 3.60
C ALA A 115 0.21 1.14 4.02
N SER A 116 -0.49 0.02 3.79
CA SER A 116 -1.87 -0.15 4.22
C SER A 116 -2.06 -1.52 4.82
N GLU A 117 -3.02 -1.64 5.75
CA GLU A 117 -3.34 -2.88 6.41
C GLU A 117 -4.83 -2.92 6.76
N PRO A 118 -5.55 -4.00 6.44
CA PRO A 118 -6.93 -4.14 6.88
C PRO A 118 -6.99 -4.22 8.40
N MET A 119 -7.92 -3.48 9.00
CA MET A 119 -8.11 -3.42 10.45
C MET A 119 -9.61 -3.57 10.76
N GLY A 120 -10.06 -4.81 10.95
CA GLY A 120 -11.48 -5.06 11.19
C GLY A 120 -12.34 -4.61 10.01
N THR A 121 -13.25 -3.64 10.24
CA THR A 121 -14.10 -3.10 9.19
C THR A 121 -13.48 -1.91 8.47
N GLY A 122 -12.29 -1.49 8.89
CA GLY A 122 -11.60 -0.35 8.31
C GLY A 122 -10.24 -0.72 7.75
N VAL A 123 -9.43 0.30 7.55
CA VAL A 123 -8.08 0.14 7.03
C VAL A 123 -7.14 1.14 7.70
N ARG A 124 -5.94 0.68 8.03
CA ARG A 124 -4.87 1.54 8.56
C ARG A 124 -3.95 1.94 7.43
N ILE A 125 -3.73 3.23 7.28
CA ILE A 125 -2.84 3.80 6.26
C ILE A 125 -1.65 4.46 6.98
N ILE A 126 -0.45 4.19 6.49
CA ILE A 126 0.77 4.86 6.95
C ILE A 126 1.38 5.60 5.76
N LEU A 127 1.65 6.89 5.94
CA LEU A 127 2.29 7.72 4.93
C LEU A 127 3.53 8.38 5.55
N SER A 128 4.64 8.36 4.82
CA SER A 128 5.89 8.99 5.26
C SER A 128 6.51 9.73 4.09
N GLY A 129 6.91 10.98 4.32
CA GLY A 129 7.51 11.81 3.28
C GLY A 129 7.56 13.26 3.69
N SER A 130 7.67 14.17 2.72
CA SER A 130 7.64 15.59 3.04
C SER A 130 6.25 15.99 3.51
N PRO A 131 6.14 16.94 4.49
CA PRO A 131 4.82 17.34 4.99
C PRO A 131 3.89 17.86 3.89
N SER A 132 4.42 18.62 2.93
CA SER A 132 3.59 19.15 1.85
C SER A 132 3.00 18.07 0.98
N ASP A 133 3.78 17.03 0.64
CA ASP A 133 3.30 15.92 -0.18
C ASP A 133 2.28 15.07 0.58
N VAL A 134 2.55 14.77 1.85
CA VAL A 134 1.62 13.97 2.68
C VAL A 134 0.30 14.72 2.87
N MET A 135 0.36 16.01 3.22
CA MET A 135 -0.84 16.80 3.42
C MET A 135 -1.66 16.99 2.15
N ASP A 136 -1.00 17.22 1.01
CA ASP A 136 -1.67 17.34 -0.28
C ASP A 136 -2.42 16.05 -0.63
N LEU A 137 -1.76 14.92 -0.43
CA LEU A 137 -2.34 13.61 -0.72
C LEU A 137 -3.57 13.35 0.16
N LEU A 138 -3.48 13.66 1.46
CA LEU A 138 -4.59 13.50 2.39
C LEU A 138 -5.75 14.44 2.06
N ASN A 139 -5.46 15.67 1.70
CA ASN A 139 -6.48 16.63 1.31
C ASN A 139 -7.24 16.14 0.07
N ARG A 140 -6.54 15.60 -0.91
CA ARG A 140 -7.17 15.03 -2.11
C ARG A 140 -8.04 13.83 -1.77
N TYR A 141 -7.58 12.96 -0.88
CA TYR A 141 -8.34 11.79 -0.47
C TYR A 141 -9.66 12.20 0.18
N TYR A 142 -9.60 13.10 1.15
CA TYR A 142 -10.80 13.51 1.90
C TYR A 142 -11.73 14.39 1.05
N ALA A 143 -11.20 15.18 0.13
CA ALA A 143 -12.03 15.95 -0.78
C ALA A 143 -12.84 15.06 -1.74
N GLY A 144 -12.22 13.94 -2.18
CA GLY A 144 -12.87 13.01 -3.11
C GLY A 144 -13.85 12.05 -2.46
N ASN A 145 -13.85 11.93 -1.13
CA ASN A 145 -14.66 10.95 -0.39
C ASN A 145 -15.86 11.56 0.33
N LYS A 146 -16.31 12.70 -0.13
CA LYS A 146 -17.49 13.34 0.43
C LYS A 146 -18.78 12.78 -0.18
#